data_2d208054d26f1f24f53d3f8e8e87ee9f
#
_entry.id   2d208054d26f1f24f53d3f8e8e87ee9f
#
_cell.length_a   1.000
_cell.length_b   1.000
_cell.length_c   1.000
_cell.angle_alpha   90.00
_cell.angle_beta   90.00
_cell.angle_gamma   90.00
#
_symmetry.space_group_name_H-M   'P 1'
#
loop_
_entity.id
_entity.type
_entity.pdbx_description
1 polymer ?
#
loop_
_entity_poly.entity_id
_entity_poly.type
_entity_poly.pdbx_seq_one_letter_code
_entity_poly.pdbx_strand_id
1 'polypeptide(L)'
;MRARTLGSVGLVATAAPAISGLWALCAWEARRARGGDRPYTDALDGTARLGGGLSGAPLRVTWIGDSLAAGLGCDDVSDTPAHLSARLLERAVDVTMLAVPGSKASDVIENQLDHVDPYTDVVVLCVGANDVASSTARSLYTQQIEEILTALAPTPVIMLTLPDMAMPDRMAEPLRSFAGARARYFEAARAKVAARHSHVVSVDIASRPAGLSRAAGRRMLCADRFHPGAEGYRLWAERIADTISAMVEPQVSRFHPSQATLTD
;
A
#
# COMPACT_ATOMS: atom_id res chain seq x y z
N MET A 1 -35.91 51.46 20.23
CA MET A 1 -34.63 51.08 19.58
C MET A 1 -34.65 49.58 19.30
N ARG A 2 -34.81 49.18 18.05
CA ARG A 2 -34.73 47.76 17.64
C ARG A 2 -33.45 47.61 16.79
N ALA A 3 -32.47 46.89 17.34
CA ALA A 3 -31.26 46.52 16.60
C ALA A 3 -31.62 45.39 15.61
N ARG A 4 -31.38 45.64 14.32
CA ARG A 4 -31.54 44.66 13.25
C ARG A 4 -30.30 43.78 13.17
N THR A 5 -30.47 42.50 13.46
CA THR A 5 -29.51 41.45 13.13
C THR A 5 -29.50 41.22 11.61
N LEU A 6 -28.55 41.81 10.91
CA LEU A 6 -28.24 41.54 9.52
C LEU A 6 -26.77 41.11 9.48
N GLY A 7 -26.51 39.80 9.58
CA GLY A 7 -25.12 39.34 9.53
C GLY A 7 -24.86 37.89 9.16
N SER A 8 -25.86 37.00 9.09
CA SER A 8 -25.59 35.57 8.91
C SER A 8 -26.01 34.98 7.54
N VAL A 9 -26.80 35.67 6.75
CA VAL A 9 -27.31 35.14 5.47
C VAL A 9 -26.31 35.33 4.31
N GLY A 10 -25.47 36.35 4.37
CA GLY A 10 -24.50 36.65 3.30
C GLY A 10 -23.32 35.69 3.20
N LEU A 11 -22.89 35.11 4.32
CA LEU A 11 -21.72 34.18 4.33
C LEU A 11 -22.07 32.80 3.79
N VAL A 12 -23.29 32.33 3.97
CA VAL A 12 -23.75 31.01 3.46
C VAL A 12 -23.99 31.05 1.95
N ALA A 13 -24.50 32.20 1.44
CA ALA A 13 -24.77 32.34 0.00
C ALA A 13 -23.53 32.39 -0.91
N THR A 14 -22.36 32.79 -0.37
CA THR A 14 -21.10 32.84 -1.12
C THR A 14 -20.29 31.56 -1.00
N ALA A 15 -20.50 30.73 0.02
CA ALA A 15 -19.76 29.49 0.22
C ALA A 15 -20.23 28.35 -0.74
N ALA A 16 -21.51 28.27 -1.02
CA ALA A 16 -22.06 27.19 -1.87
C ALA A 16 -21.51 27.19 -3.31
N PRO A 17 -21.44 28.30 -4.06
CA PRO A 17 -20.86 28.30 -5.41
C PRO A 17 -19.36 28.07 -5.40
N ALA A 18 -18.61 28.49 -4.36
CA ALA A 18 -17.20 28.22 -4.24
C ALA A 18 -16.90 26.73 -4.01
N ILE A 19 -17.69 26.06 -3.19
CA ILE A 19 -17.60 24.61 -2.94
C ILE A 19 -17.96 23.84 -4.21
N SER A 20 -19.04 24.23 -4.91
CA SER A 20 -19.43 23.61 -6.18
C SER A 20 -18.37 23.77 -7.26
N GLY A 21 -17.74 24.94 -7.37
CA GLY A 21 -16.64 25.22 -8.28
C GLY A 21 -15.41 24.37 -7.98
N LEU A 22 -15.05 24.21 -6.71
CA LEU A 22 -13.94 23.35 -6.28
C LEU A 22 -14.18 21.88 -6.63
N TRP A 23 -15.41 21.38 -6.41
CA TRP A 23 -15.80 20.02 -6.80
C TRP A 23 -15.75 19.81 -8.30
N ALA A 24 -16.24 20.76 -9.08
CA ALA A 24 -16.20 20.70 -10.54
C ALA A 24 -14.74 20.70 -11.04
N LEU A 25 -13.87 21.51 -10.47
CA LEU A 25 -12.44 21.53 -10.78
C LEU A 25 -11.78 20.19 -10.45
N CYS A 26 -11.97 19.66 -9.27
CA CYS A 26 -11.42 18.36 -8.87
C CYS A 26 -11.94 17.23 -9.79
N ALA A 27 -13.22 17.26 -10.16
CA ALA A 27 -13.80 16.27 -11.08
C ALA A 27 -13.23 16.38 -12.50
N TRP A 28 -12.96 17.59 -12.97
CA TRP A 28 -12.29 17.84 -14.25
C TRP A 28 -10.84 17.35 -14.23
N GLU A 29 -10.09 17.71 -13.17
CA GLU A 29 -8.71 17.26 -12.98
C GLU A 29 -8.61 15.73 -12.88
N ALA A 30 -9.55 15.08 -12.17
CA ALA A 30 -9.61 13.62 -12.06
C ALA A 30 -9.86 12.96 -13.43
N ARG A 31 -10.74 13.55 -14.26
CA ARG A 31 -10.94 13.08 -15.65
C ARG A 31 -9.67 13.25 -16.49
N ARG A 32 -9.01 14.40 -16.38
CA ARG A 32 -7.76 14.68 -17.08
C ARG A 32 -6.64 13.72 -16.64
N ALA A 33 -6.51 13.45 -15.34
CA ALA A 33 -5.51 12.54 -14.81
C ALA A 33 -5.74 11.07 -15.25
N ARG A 34 -7.00 10.67 -15.45
CA ARG A 34 -7.36 9.33 -15.97
C ARG A 34 -7.19 9.22 -17.48
N GLY A 35 -7.27 10.32 -18.21
CA GLY A 35 -7.02 10.39 -19.65
C GLY A 35 -5.52 10.49 -19.95
N GLY A 36 -5.19 10.51 -21.25
CA GLY A 36 -3.83 10.65 -21.74
C GLY A 36 -3.06 9.35 -21.77
N ASP A 37 -1.78 9.46 -22.10
CA ASP A 37 -0.89 8.32 -22.30
C ASP A 37 -0.68 7.55 -21.01
N ARG A 38 -0.85 6.23 -21.07
CA ARG A 38 -0.66 5.29 -19.97
C ARG A 38 0.29 4.20 -20.46
N PRO A 39 1.60 4.42 -20.34
CA PRO A 39 2.60 3.47 -20.82
C PRO A 39 2.54 2.12 -20.08
N TYR A 40 1.95 2.09 -18.88
CA TYR A 40 1.79 0.88 -18.08
C TYR A 40 0.29 0.62 -17.86
N THR A 41 -0.27 -0.39 -18.54
CA THR A 41 -1.66 -0.83 -18.39
C THR A 41 -1.76 -2.20 -17.74
N ASP A 42 -0.77 -3.05 -17.99
CA ASP A 42 -0.74 -4.42 -17.54
C ASP A 42 0.46 -4.63 -16.60
N ALA A 43 0.25 -5.43 -15.56
CA ALA A 43 1.33 -5.86 -14.68
C ALA A 43 2.16 -6.95 -15.36
N LEU A 44 3.44 -6.98 -15.02
CA LEU A 44 4.31 -8.10 -15.37
C LEU A 44 3.93 -9.32 -14.53
N ASP A 45 4.00 -10.53 -15.09
CA ASP A 45 3.84 -11.75 -14.29
C ASP A 45 5.01 -11.88 -13.32
N GLY A 46 4.73 -11.60 -12.06
CA GLY A 46 5.70 -11.62 -10.97
C GLY A 46 5.83 -12.98 -10.27
N THR A 47 5.08 -14.00 -10.70
CA THR A 47 5.15 -15.33 -10.11
C THR A 47 6.45 -16.02 -10.50
N ALA A 48 7.30 -16.32 -9.52
CA ALA A 48 8.61 -16.92 -9.79
C ALA A 48 9.23 -17.56 -8.54
N ARG A 49 10.15 -18.49 -8.77
CA ARG A 49 11.10 -18.95 -7.76
C ARG A 49 12.39 -18.16 -7.84
N LEU A 50 12.78 -17.51 -6.75
CA LEU A 50 14.00 -16.73 -6.61
C LEU A 50 14.97 -17.42 -5.64
N GLY A 51 16.27 -17.18 -5.81
CA GLY A 51 17.30 -17.77 -4.95
C GLY A 51 17.45 -19.29 -5.08
N GLY A 52 17.22 -19.86 -6.27
CA GLY A 52 17.23 -21.32 -6.52
C GLY A 52 18.54 -22.05 -6.21
N GLY A 53 19.64 -21.34 -5.92
CA GLY A 53 20.92 -21.93 -5.46
C GLY A 53 21.08 -21.97 -3.93
N LEU A 54 20.14 -21.43 -3.18
CA LEU A 54 20.17 -21.39 -1.72
C LEU A 54 19.53 -22.66 -1.13
N SER A 55 20.10 -23.13 -0.01
CA SER A 55 19.64 -24.36 0.65
C SER A 55 18.37 -24.15 1.48
N GLY A 56 17.58 -25.21 1.63
CA GLY A 56 16.37 -25.24 2.45
C GLY A 56 15.08 -25.16 1.63
N ALA A 57 13.96 -25.34 2.32
CA ALA A 57 12.65 -25.14 1.70
C ALA A 57 12.42 -23.65 1.38
N PRO A 58 11.89 -23.34 0.18
CA PRO A 58 11.61 -21.96 -0.18
C PRO A 58 10.53 -21.35 0.73
N LEU A 59 10.68 -20.08 1.06
CA LEU A 59 9.64 -19.28 1.69
C LEU A 59 8.55 -18.95 0.66
N ARG A 60 7.30 -19.25 0.93
CA ARG A 60 6.17 -18.96 0.04
C ARG A 60 5.58 -17.61 0.40
N VAL A 61 5.71 -16.64 -0.50
CA VAL A 61 5.23 -15.27 -0.32
C VAL A 61 4.19 -14.95 -1.39
N THR A 62 2.94 -14.74 -0.96
CA THR A 62 1.85 -14.37 -1.87
C THR A 62 1.58 -12.87 -1.82
N TRP A 63 1.56 -12.23 -2.99
CA TRP A 63 1.25 -10.82 -3.14
C TRP A 63 -0.18 -10.63 -3.65
N ILE A 64 -0.98 -9.89 -2.89
CA ILE A 64 -2.36 -9.54 -3.24
C ILE A 64 -2.55 -8.02 -3.18
N GLY A 65 -3.50 -7.53 -3.96
CA GLY A 65 -3.85 -6.11 -3.95
C GLY A 65 -3.98 -5.49 -5.34
N ASP A 66 -3.46 -4.28 -5.49
CA ASP A 66 -3.62 -3.45 -6.67
C ASP A 66 -2.34 -3.31 -7.51
N SER A 67 -2.27 -2.28 -8.35
CA SER A 67 -1.13 -1.99 -9.22
C SER A 67 0.19 -1.83 -8.50
N LEU A 68 0.18 -1.37 -7.25
CA LEU A 68 1.39 -1.19 -6.46
C LEU A 68 1.97 -2.52 -5.98
N ALA A 69 1.10 -3.47 -5.59
CA ALA A 69 1.51 -4.84 -5.27
C ALA A 69 2.06 -5.55 -6.51
N ALA A 70 1.39 -5.36 -7.66
CA ALA A 70 1.78 -5.93 -8.94
C ALA A 70 3.05 -5.31 -9.55
N GLY A 71 3.60 -4.24 -8.95
CA GLY A 71 4.81 -3.59 -9.44
C GLY A 71 4.63 -2.79 -10.73
N LEU A 72 3.40 -2.26 -10.96
CA LEU A 72 3.12 -1.45 -12.14
C LEU A 72 4.05 -0.22 -12.16
N GLY A 73 4.66 0.05 -13.31
CA GLY A 73 5.65 1.12 -13.49
C GLY A 73 7.09 0.61 -13.64
N CYS A 74 7.29 -0.71 -13.57
CA CYS A 74 8.56 -1.35 -13.90
C CYS A 74 8.55 -1.88 -15.35
N ASP A 75 9.69 -1.77 -16.03
CA ASP A 75 9.88 -2.33 -17.37
C ASP A 75 10.37 -3.79 -17.29
N ASP A 76 10.98 -4.18 -16.17
CA ASP A 76 11.47 -5.52 -15.90
C ASP A 76 10.83 -6.06 -14.60
N VAL A 77 10.38 -7.30 -14.64
CA VAL A 77 9.80 -7.99 -13.47
C VAL A 77 10.76 -8.03 -12.28
N SER A 78 12.06 -8.05 -12.57
CA SER A 78 13.10 -8.04 -11.54
C SER A 78 13.16 -6.76 -10.70
N ASP A 79 12.56 -5.68 -11.17
CA ASP A 79 12.47 -4.39 -10.50
C ASP A 79 11.15 -4.19 -9.72
N THR A 80 10.25 -5.17 -9.77
CA THR A 80 9.00 -5.14 -8.99
C THR A 80 9.29 -5.25 -7.49
N PRO A 81 8.44 -4.71 -6.62
CA PRO A 81 8.67 -4.77 -5.17
C PRO A 81 8.72 -6.21 -4.65
N ALA A 82 8.00 -7.14 -5.28
CA ALA A 82 8.00 -8.55 -4.93
C ALA A 82 9.37 -9.20 -5.18
N HIS A 83 9.93 -9.00 -6.37
CA HIS A 83 11.23 -9.57 -6.74
C HIS A 83 12.38 -8.87 -5.99
N LEU A 84 12.31 -7.55 -5.84
CA LEU A 84 13.33 -6.80 -5.10
C LEU A 84 13.39 -7.25 -3.64
N SER A 85 12.24 -7.35 -2.95
CA SER A 85 12.21 -7.81 -1.56
C SER A 85 12.64 -9.27 -1.41
N ALA A 86 12.22 -10.15 -2.32
CA ALA A 86 12.61 -11.56 -2.27
C ALA A 86 14.13 -11.77 -2.46
N ARG A 87 14.80 -10.94 -3.29
CA ARG A 87 16.25 -11.00 -3.46
C ARG A 87 17.05 -10.54 -2.25
N LEU A 88 16.48 -9.70 -1.41
CA LEU A 88 17.09 -9.25 -0.16
C LEU A 88 16.98 -10.30 0.95
N LEU A 89 16.12 -11.32 0.78
CA LEU A 89 16.02 -12.45 1.69
C LEU A 89 17.11 -13.46 1.32
N GLU A 90 18.05 -13.72 2.18
CA GLU A 90 19.17 -14.65 1.96
C GLU A 90 18.72 -16.14 1.97
N ARG A 91 17.62 -16.44 1.27
CA ARG A 91 16.99 -17.77 1.17
C ARG A 91 16.20 -17.92 -0.13
N ALA A 92 15.88 -19.16 -0.51
CA ALA A 92 14.97 -19.40 -1.63
C ALA A 92 13.56 -18.89 -1.30
N VAL A 93 12.92 -18.22 -2.27
CA VAL A 93 11.57 -17.64 -2.14
C VAL A 93 10.73 -18.04 -3.34
N ASP A 94 9.56 -18.59 -3.08
CA ASP A 94 8.50 -18.78 -4.07
C ASP A 94 7.54 -17.60 -3.98
N VAL A 95 7.59 -16.72 -4.97
CA VAL A 95 6.68 -15.57 -5.10
C VAL A 95 5.47 -15.99 -5.90
N THR A 96 4.27 -15.78 -5.36
CA THR A 96 2.99 -15.90 -6.08
C THR A 96 2.37 -14.52 -6.21
N MET A 97 2.11 -14.08 -7.46
CA MET A 97 1.51 -12.77 -7.75
C MET A 97 0.03 -12.93 -8.11
N LEU A 98 -0.86 -12.50 -7.23
CA LEU A 98 -2.30 -12.47 -7.44
C LEU A 98 -2.84 -11.04 -7.58
N ALA A 99 -1.98 -10.04 -7.34
CA ALA A 99 -2.38 -8.64 -7.40
C ALA A 99 -2.77 -8.22 -8.82
N VAL A 100 -3.87 -7.47 -8.94
CA VAL A 100 -4.42 -7.00 -10.22
C VAL A 100 -4.49 -5.48 -10.24
N PRO A 101 -3.87 -4.81 -11.24
CA PRO A 101 -3.96 -3.36 -11.39
C PRO A 101 -5.40 -2.84 -11.37
N GLY A 102 -5.65 -1.77 -10.63
CA GLY A 102 -6.97 -1.17 -10.53
C GLY A 102 -7.86 -1.74 -9.43
N SER A 103 -7.48 -2.86 -8.80
CA SER A 103 -8.28 -3.49 -7.74
C SER A 103 -8.55 -2.55 -6.57
N LYS A 104 -9.75 -2.63 -6.04
CA LYS A 104 -10.18 -2.11 -4.75
C LYS A 104 -10.17 -3.22 -3.71
N ALA A 105 -10.45 -2.87 -2.46
CA ALA A 105 -10.58 -3.87 -1.40
C ALA A 105 -11.69 -4.90 -1.71
N SER A 106 -12.80 -4.49 -2.34
CA SER A 106 -13.84 -5.42 -2.82
C SER A 106 -13.31 -6.44 -3.83
N ASP A 107 -12.48 -5.98 -4.77
CA ASP A 107 -11.96 -6.86 -5.83
C ASP A 107 -10.95 -7.88 -5.29
N VAL A 108 -10.21 -7.52 -4.24
CA VAL A 108 -9.35 -8.46 -3.51
C VAL A 108 -10.18 -9.57 -2.89
N ILE A 109 -11.29 -9.23 -2.23
CA ILE A 109 -12.21 -10.19 -1.62
C ILE A 109 -12.78 -11.13 -2.69
N GLU A 110 -13.30 -10.55 -3.77
CA GLU A 110 -14.04 -11.30 -4.80
C GLU A 110 -13.16 -12.16 -5.69
N ASN A 111 -11.90 -11.74 -5.95
CA ASN A 111 -11.11 -12.31 -7.03
C ASN A 111 -9.71 -12.78 -6.64
N GLN A 112 -9.23 -12.52 -5.42
CA GLN A 112 -7.86 -12.84 -5.04
C GLN A 112 -7.78 -13.76 -3.80
N LEU A 113 -8.62 -13.58 -2.79
CA LEU A 113 -8.54 -14.33 -1.54
C LEU A 113 -8.64 -15.85 -1.72
N ASP A 114 -9.57 -16.32 -2.53
CA ASP A 114 -9.78 -17.75 -2.79
C ASP A 114 -8.61 -18.41 -3.54
N HIS A 115 -7.70 -17.61 -4.10
CA HIS A 115 -6.52 -18.08 -4.81
C HIS A 115 -5.25 -18.07 -3.95
N VAL A 116 -5.32 -17.57 -2.71
CA VAL A 116 -4.19 -17.63 -1.77
C VAL A 116 -3.99 -19.09 -1.35
N ASP A 117 -2.80 -19.61 -1.66
CA ASP A 117 -2.45 -20.98 -1.28
C ASP A 117 -2.50 -21.13 0.25
N PRO A 118 -3.22 -22.12 0.81
CA PRO A 118 -3.29 -22.34 2.26
C PRO A 118 -1.94 -22.65 2.90
N TYR A 119 -0.93 -22.97 2.09
CA TYR A 119 0.44 -23.17 2.55
C TYR A 119 1.32 -21.92 2.39
N THR A 120 0.75 -20.76 2.07
CA THR A 120 1.49 -19.48 2.06
C THR A 120 2.07 -19.18 3.43
N ASP A 121 3.37 -18.87 3.47
CA ASP A 121 4.07 -18.54 4.72
C ASP A 121 3.88 -17.06 5.12
N VAL A 122 3.79 -16.15 4.13
CA VAL A 122 3.55 -14.71 4.33
C VAL A 122 2.71 -14.16 3.18
N VAL A 123 1.70 -13.35 3.50
CA VAL A 123 0.94 -12.56 2.51
C VAL A 123 1.41 -11.11 2.57
N VAL A 124 1.69 -10.51 1.42
CA VAL A 124 1.90 -9.06 1.30
C VAL A 124 0.67 -8.42 0.66
N LEU A 125 -0.02 -7.59 1.42
CA LEU A 125 -1.25 -6.90 1.02
C LEU A 125 -0.98 -5.42 0.74
N CYS A 126 -1.22 -4.99 -0.51
CA CYS A 126 -1.16 -3.58 -0.89
C CYS A 126 -2.42 -3.21 -1.67
N VAL A 127 -3.40 -2.60 -1.00
CA VAL A 127 -4.68 -2.20 -1.61
C VAL A 127 -5.25 -0.96 -0.94
N GLY A 128 -6.01 -0.18 -1.70
CA GLY A 128 -6.78 0.95 -1.21
C GLY A 128 -6.50 2.27 -1.91
N ALA A 129 -5.46 2.38 -2.73
CA ALA A 129 -5.23 3.57 -3.53
C ALA A 129 -6.42 3.86 -4.47
N ASN A 130 -7.02 2.82 -5.07
CA ASN A 130 -8.20 2.92 -5.92
C ASN A 130 -9.48 3.23 -5.13
N ASP A 131 -9.60 2.75 -3.89
CA ASP A 131 -10.69 3.13 -2.97
C ASP A 131 -10.62 4.62 -2.64
N VAL A 132 -9.44 5.14 -2.33
CA VAL A 132 -9.19 6.56 -2.11
C VAL A 132 -9.49 7.39 -3.35
N ALA A 133 -9.11 6.91 -4.55
CA ALA A 133 -9.32 7.61 -5.81
C ALA A 133 -10.76 7.51 -6.35
N SER A 134 -11.62 6.73 -5.72
CA SER A 134 -13.02 6.51 -6.11
C SER A 134 -14.00 7.09 -5.10
N SER A 135 -15.31 6.82 -5.32
CA SER A 135 -16.37 7.21 -4.40
C SER A 135 -16.56 6.24 -3.22
N THR A 136 -15.67 5.27 -3.02
CA THR A 136 -15.76 4.31 -1.90
C THR A 136 -15.88 5.05 -0.57
N ALA A 137 -16.89 4.70 0.23
CA ALA A 137 -17.01 5.23 1.57
C ALA A 137 -15.93 4.64 2.48
N ARG A 138 -15.32 5.46 3.34
CA ARG A 138 -14.27 4.98 4.26
C ARG A 138 -14.75 3.82 5.16
N SER A 139 -15.99 3.86 5.62
CA SER A 139 -16.58 2.80 6.45
C SER A 139 -16.63 1.46 5.70
N LEU A 140 -17.06 1.48 4.44
CA LEU A 140 -17.10 0.29 3.59
C LEU A 140 -15.68 -0.25 3.37
N TYR A 141 -14.74 0.61 2.97
CA TYR A 141 -13.34 0.23 2.83
C TYR A 141 -12.78 -0.41 4.11
N THR A 142 -13.05 0.20 5.27
CA THR A 142 -12.58 -0.30 6.57
C THR A 142 -13.18 -1.67 6.89
N GLN A 143 -14.45 -1.90 6.56
CA GLN A 143 -15.11 -3.21 6.72
C GLN A 143 -14.48 -4.25 5.80
N GLN A 144 -14.20 -3.90 4.55
CA GLN A 144 -13.56 -4.80 3.59
C GLN A 144 -12.12 -5.17 4.01
N ILE A 145 -11.34 -4.23 4.56
CA ILE A 145 -10.03 -4.55 5.13
C ILE A 145 -10.16 -5.50 6.32
N GLU A 146 -11.15 -5.31 7.20
CA GLU A 146 -11.42 -6.27 8.30
C GLU A 146 -11.72 -7.68 7.77
N GLU A 147 -12.53 -7.77 6.72
CA GLU A 147 -12.89 -9.03 6.08
C GLU A 147 -11.67 -9.72 5.47
N ILE A 148 -10.84 -8.99 4.73
CA ILE A 148 -9.60 -9.51 4.14
C ILE A 148 -8.67 -10.06 5.24
N LEU A 149 -8.42 -9.28 6.29
CA LEU A 149 -7.50 -9.69 7.35
C LEU A 149 -8.04 -10.87 8.16
N THR A 150 -9.35 -10.94 8.34
CA THR A 150 -10.02 -12.10 9.01
C THR A 150 -9.90 -13.35 8.16
N ALA A 151 -10.11 -13.26 6.85
CA ALA A 151 -10.02 -14.41 5.94
C ALA A 151 -8.58 -14.95 5.82
N LEU A 152 -7.57 -14.09 5.95
CA LEU A 152 -6.17 -14.49 5.90
C LEU A 152 -5.63 -15.08 7.20
N ALA A 153 -6.35 -14.96 8.32
CA ALA A 153 -5.89 -15.49 9.60
C ALA A 153 -5.83 -17.03 9.60
N PRO A 154 -4.80 -17.66 10.19
CA PRO A 154 -3.73 -17.07 10.98
C PRO A 154 -2.45 -16.76 10.19
N THR A 155 -2.49 -16.79 8.85
CA THR A 155 -1.31 -16.55 8.01
C THR A 155 -0.72 -15.16 8.30
N PRO A 156 0.60 -15.02 8.50
CA PRO A 156 1.28 -13.75 8.66
C PRO A 156 1.00 -12.80 7.49
N VAL A 157 0.59 -11.57 7.78
CA VAL A 157 0.27 -10.55 6.77
C VAL A 157 1.14 -9.32 6.96
N ILE A 158 1.85 -8.92 5.91
CA ILE A 158 2.48 -7.61 5.78
C ILE A 158 1.51 -6.70 5.03
N MET A 159 0.96 -5.73 5.74
CA MET A 159 0.03 -4.77 5.16
C MET A 159 0.76 -3.46 4.86
N LEU A 160 1.00 -3.17 3.58
CA LEU A 160 1.64 -1.92 3.18
C LEU A 160 0.69 -0.74 3.42
N THR A 161 1.15 0.35 4.03
CA THR A 161 0.33 1.55 4.21
C THR A 161 -0.16 2.12 2.87
N LEU A 162 -1.19 2.95 2.89
CA LEU A 162 -1.58 3.68 1.68
C LEU A 162 -0.43 4.60 1.25
N PRO A 163 -0.14 4.72 -0.07
CA PRO A 163 0.92 5.58 -0.55
C PRO A 163 0.63 7.07 -0.30
N ASP A 164 1.65 7.92 -0.35
CA ASP A 164 1.46 9.38 -0.33
C ASP A 164 0.77 9.84 -1.63
N MET A 165 -0.56 9.84 -1.65
CA MET A 165 -1.38 10.27 -2.79
C MET A 165 -1.19 11.76 -3.14
N ALA A 166 -0.45 12.53 -2.34
CA ALA A 166 -0.02 13.89 -2.70
C ALA A 166 1.34 13.91 -3.43
N MET A 167 2.01 12.76 -3.56
CA MET A 167 3.30 12.64 -4.26
C MET A 167 3.16 12.75 -5.78
N PRO A 168 2.24 12.00 -6.44
CA PRO A 168 2.13 11.98 -7.89
C PRO A 168 1.87 13.37 -8.47
N ASP A 169 2.65 13.76 -9.47
CA ASP A 169 2.50 15.04 -10.14
C ASP A 169 1.65 14.98 -11.42
N ARG A 170 1.14 13.79 -11.76
CA ARG A 170 0.07 13.60 -12.75
C ARG A 170 -1.22 14.32 -12.34
N MET A 171 -1.48 14.41 -11.03
CA MET A 171 -2.59 15.17 -10.49
C MET A 171 -2.18 16.61 -10.21
N ALA A 172 -2.96 17.59 -10.71
CA ALA A 172 -2.77 19.00 -10.40
C ALA A 172 -3.38 19.38 -9.02
N GLU A 173 -3.07 20.58 -8.55
CA GLU A 173 -3.79 21.16 -7.41
C GLU A 173 -5.17 21.70 -7.87
N PRO A 174 -6.22 21.58 -7.09
CA PRO A 174 -6.25 21.10 -5.68
C PRO A 174 -6.48 19.60 -5.50
N LEU A 175 -6.72 18.84 -6.58
CA LEU A 175 -7.04 17.41 -6.54
C LEU A 175 -5.95 16.61 -5.80
N ARG A 176 -4.68 16.92 -6.05
CA ARG A 176 -3.54 16.25 -5.42
C ARG A 176 -3.54 16.39 -3.90
N SER A 177 -3.73 17.60 -3.40
CA SER A 177 -3.82 17.87 -1.96
C SER A 177 -5.03 17.18 -1.32
N PHE A 178 -6.17 17.17 -2.01
CA PHE A 178 -7.37 16.48 -1.58
C PHE A 178 -7.15 14.95 -1.52
N ALA A 179 -6.56 14.36 -2.55
CA ALA A 179 -6.25 12.93 -2.58
C ALA A 179 -5.32 12.51 -1.43
N GLY A 180 -4.29 13.31 -1.16
CA GLY A 180 -3.39 13.08 -0.04
C GLY A 180 -4.08 13.19 1.33
N ALA A 181 -4.96 14.17 1.51
CA ALA A 181 -5.74 14.30 2.75
C ALA A 181 -6.70 13.12 2.93
N ARG A 182 -7.37 12.69 1.85
CA ARG A 182 -8.27 11.54 1.85
C ARG A 182 -7.51 10.24 2.15
N ALA A 183 -6.33 10.03 1.57
CA ALA A 183 -5.50 8.86 1.85
C ALA A 183 -5.14 8.78 3.34
N ARG A 184 -4.68 9.87 3.95
CA ARG A 184 -4.41 9.91 5.39
C ARG A 184 -5.64 9.61 6.25
N TYR A 185 -6.82 10.08 5.83
CA TYR A 185 -8.09 9.83 6.53
C TYR A 185 -8.49 8.35 6.47
N PHE A 186 -8.25 7.68 5.33
CA PHE A 186 -8.47 6.24 5.16
C PHE A 186 -7.45 5.44 5.96
N GLU A 187 -6.15 5.80 5.87
CA GLU A 187 -5.06 5.12 6.58
C GLU A 187 -5.26 5.14 8.10
N ALA A 188 -5.70 6.25 8.66
CA ALA A 188 -5.98 6.34 10.10
C ALA A 188 -7.07 5.36 10.57
N ALA A 189 -8.04 5.02 9.72
CA ALA A 189 -9.06 4.02 10.03
C ALA A 189 -8.53 2.59 9.83
N ARG A 190 -7.82 2.35 8.72
CA ARG A 190 -7.20 1.08 8.36
C ARG A 190 -6.17 0.62 9.42
N ALA A 191 -5.34 1.53 9.92
CA ALA A 191 -4.37 1.24 10.98
C ALA A 191 -5.05 0.73 12.27
N LYS A 192 -6.26 1.24 12.60
CA LYS A 192 -7.05 0.74 13.72
C LYS A 192 -7.60 -0.66 13.49
N VAL A 193 -7.89 -1.02 12.25
CA VAL A 193 -8.25 -2.38 11.87
C VAL A 193 -7.06 -3.29 12.07
N ALA A 194 -5.93 -2.99 11.45
CA ALA A 194 -4.71 -3.78 11.53
C ALA A 194 -4.27 -4.08 12.98
N ALA A 195 -4.38 -3.08 13.85
CA ALA A 195 -3.99 -3.20 15.26
C ALA A 195 -4.81 -4.24 16.07
N ARG A 196 -5.93 -4.73 15.53
CA ARG A 196 -6.75 -5.77 16.16
C ARG A 196 -6.32 -7.19 15.77
N HIS A 197 -5.49 -7.33 14.75
CA HIS A 197 -5.06 -8.60 14.19
C HIS A 197 -3.59 -8.87 14.52
N SER A 198 -3.32 -9.80 15.41
CA SER A 198 -1.96 -10.12 15.90
C SER A 198 -1.04 -10.72 14.83
N HIS A 199 -1.60 -11.26 13.73
CA HIS A 199 -0.87 -11.81 12.59
C HIS A 199 -0.53 -10.74 11.54
N VAL A 200 -0.87 -9.46 11.77
CA VAL A 200 -0.69 -8.36 10.80
C VAL A 200 0.40 -7.41 11.28
N VAL A 201 1.36 -7.13 10.41
CA VAL A 201 2.37 -6.08 10.59
C VAL A 201 2.20 -5.04 9.48
N SER A 202 2.09 -3.77 9.86
CA SER A 202 2.01 -2.66 8.89
C SER A 202 3.41 -2.16 8.52
N VAL A 203 3.68 -2.04 7.22
CA VAL A 203 4.91 -1.46 6.67
C VAL A 203 4.60 -0.11 6.02
N ASP A 204 5.27 0.93 6.49
CA ASP A 204 5.09 2.28 5.97
C ASP A 204 5.82 2.48 4.64
N ILE A 205 5.04 2.64 3.57
CA ILE A 205 5.51 2.99 2.22
C ILE A 205 5.21 4.44 1.85
N ALA A 206 4.45 5.17 2.68
CA ALA A 206 4.10 6.56 2.45
C ALA A 206 5.21 7.53 2.84
N SER A 207 5.96 7.20 3.88
CA SER A 207 7.04 8.04 4.41
C SER A 207 8.30 7.94 3.56
N ARG A 208 8.78 9.10 3.15
CA ARG A 208 10.06 9.20 2.45
C ARG A 208 11.23 9.00 3.43
N PRO A 209 12.34 8.41 2.96
CA PRO A 209 13.57 8.40 3.74
C PRO A 209 13.98 9.80 4.22
N ALA A 210 14.61 9.87 5.40
CA ALA A 210 15.11 11.12 5.93
C ALA A 210 16.06 11.80 4.92
N GLY A 211 15.89 13.11 4.72
CA GLY A 211 16.67 13.87 3.76
C GLY A 211 16.18 13.80 2.30
N LEU A 212 15.27 12.91 1.95
CA LEU A 212 14.72 12.85 0.60
C LEU A 212 13.65 13.95 0.40
N SER A 213 13.94 14.93 -0.43
CA SER A 213 13.00 16.00 -0.77
C SER A 213 11.80 15.45 -1.56
N ARG A 214 10.67 16.19 -1.54
CA ARG A 214 9.50 15.83 -2.38
C ARG A 214 9.85 15.81 -3.88
N ALA A 215 10.70 16.73 -4.32
CA ALA A 215 11.14 16.79 -5.71
C ALA A 215 11.99 15.56 -6.09
N ALA A 216 12.86 15.09 -5.20
CA ALA A 216 13.61 13.86 -5.40
C ALA A 216 12.68 12.63 -5.45
N GLY A 217 11.70 12.55 -4.52
CA GLY A 217 10.72 11.47 -4.53
C GLY A 217 9.90 11.40 -5.83
N ARG A 218 9.56 12.55 -6.43
CA ARG A 218 8.85 12.56 -7.73
C ARG A 218 9.68 12.01 -8.89
N ARG A 219 11.01 12.13 -8.85
CA ARG A 219 11.90 11.54 -9.86
C ARG A 219 11.95 10.01 -9.79
N MET A 220 11.50 9.43 -8.68
CA MET A 220 11.37 7.99 -8.52
C MET A 220 10.05 7.43 -9.05
N LEU A 221 9.16 8.29 -9.57
CA LEU A 221 7.95 7.85 -10.29
C LEU A 221 8.34 7.40 -11.69
N CYS A 222 7.62 6.40 -12.20
CA CYS A 222 7.78 5.95 -13.58
C CYS A 222 7.26 6.99 -14.60
N ALA A 223 7.32 6.66 -15.89
CA ALA A 223 6.93 7.58 -16.97
C ALA A 223 5.48 8.07 -16.89
N ASP A 224 4.59 7.33 -16.23
CA ASP A 224 3.19 7.75 -16.04
C ASP A 224 3.02 8.85 -14.98
N ARG A 225 4.09 9.18 -14.23
CA ARG A 225 4.13 10.21 -13.18
C ARG A 225 3.13 9.95 -12.03
N PHE A 226 2.76 8.70 -11.85
CA PHE A 226 1.81 8.26 -10.84
C PHE A 226 2.32 7.08 -10.02
N HIS A 227 2.74 6.00 -10.67
CA HIS A 227 3.30 4.82 -10.02
C HIS A 227 4.80 5.00 -9.75
N PRO A 228 5.33 4.34 -8.71
CA PRO A 228 6.77 4.24 -8.54
C PRO A 228 7.43 3.55 -9.74
N GLY A 229 8.65 3.93 -10.06
CA GLY A 229 9.54 3.13 -10.91
C GLY A 229 10.43 2.24 -10.04
N ALA A 230 11.39 1.54 -10.68
CA ALA A 230 12.34 0.63 -10.02
C ALA A 230 13.02 1.22 -8.77
N GLU A 231 13.48 2.48 -8.85
CA GLU A 231 14.14 3.15 -7.72
C GLU A 231 13.17 3.38 -6.55
N GLY A 232 11.91 3.74 -6.84
CA GLY A 232 10.87 3.92 -5.82
C GLY A 232 10.52 2.62 -5.12
N TYR A 233 10.36 1.53 -5.88
CA TYR A 233 10.08 0.21 -5.33
C TYR A 233 11.25 -0.38 -4.54
N ARG A 234 12.50 -0.04 -4.88
CA ARG A 234 13.68 -0.49 -4.12
C ARG A 234 13.64 0.00 -2.67
N LEU A 235 13.20 1.25 -2.44
CA LEU A 235 13.03 1.80 -1.09
C LEU A 235 11.96 1.06 -0.26
N TRP A 236 10.93 0.52 -0.92
CA TRP A 236 9.92 -0.28 -0.24
C TRP A 236 10.42 -1.69 0.04
N ALA A 237 11.11 -2.27 -0.93
CA ALA A 237 11.60 -3.65 -0.86
C ALA A 237 12.49 -3.90 0.36
N GLU A 238 13.36 -2.96 0.72
CA GLU A 238 14.20 -3.04 1.92
C GLU A 238 13.34 -3.21 3.18
N ARG A 239 12.36 -2.36 3.39
CA ARG A 239 11.46 -2.42 4.56
C ARG A 239 10.61 -3.68 4.58
N ILE A 240 10.17 -4.14 3.41
CA ILE A 240 9.36 -5.36 3.27
C ILE A 240 10.22 -6.57 3.61
N ALA A 241 11.44 -6.67 3.07
CA ALA A 241 12.35 -7.77 3.33
C ALA A 241 12.74 -7.86 4.81
N ASP A 242 13.08 -6.73 5.45
CA ASP A 242 13.38 -6.68 6.89
C ASP A 242 12.19 -7.19 7.71
N THR A 243 10.96 -6.82 7.32
CA THR A 243 9.75 -7.26 8.01
C THR A 243 9.48 -8.74 7.79
N ILE A 244 9.65 -9.26 6.56
CA ILE A 244 9.53 -10.69 6.26
C ILE A 244 10.52 -11.47 7.14
N SER A 245 11.80 -11.07 7.16
CA SER A 245 12.84 -11.71 7.96
C SER A 245 12.45 -11.77 9.43
N ALA A 246 12.00 -10.65 10.00
CA ALA A 246 11.59 -10.58 11.40
C ALA A 246 10.35 -11.44 11.74
N MET A 247 9.47 -11.71 10.76
CA MET A 247 8.26 -12.52 10.96
C MET A 247 8.53 -14.02 10.83
N VAL A 248 9.49 -14.41 9.98
CA VAL A 248 9.73 -15.82 9.65
C VAL A 248 10.96 -16.41 10.35
N GLU A 249 11.86 -15.58 10.87
CA GLU A 249 12.92 -16.06 11.73
C GLU A 249 12.33 -16.63 13.01
N PRO A 250 12.61 -17.89 13.38
CA PRO A 250 12.17 -18.39 14.66
C PRO A 250 12.77 -17.51 15.74
N GLN A 251 12.00 -17.19 16.78
CA GLN A 251 12.51 -16.55 18.00
C GLN A 251 13.48 -17.49 18.73
N VAL A 252 14.61 -17.76 18.11
CA VAL A 252 15.73 -18.48 18.71
C VAL A 252 16.51 -17.46 19.49
N SER A 253 16.05 -17.08 20.62
CA SER A 253 16.90 -16.66 21.74
C SER A 253 16.08 -16.04 22.88
N ARG A 254 15.43 -16.83 23.70
CA ARG A 254 15.14 -16.47 25.10
C ARG A 254 15.21 -17.67 26.04
N PHE A 255 16.13 -18.61 25.79
CA PHE A 255 16.54 -19.57 26.80
C PHE A 255 18.07 -19.51 26.93
N HIS A 256 18.58 -18.55 27.72
CA HIS A 256 19.80 -18.74 28.43
C HIS A 256 19.44 -19.51 29.71
N PRO A 257 19.81 -20.77 29.85
CA PRO A 257 19.79 -21.39 31.17
C PRO A 257 20.84 -20.67 32.01
N SER A 258 20.38 -19.99 33.06
CA SER A 258 21.22 -19.47 34.11
C SER A 258 22.12 -20.63 34.58
N GLN A 259 23.42 -20.46 34.43
CA GLN A 259 24.39 -21.36 35.02
C GLN A 259 24.22 -21.25 36.54
N ALA A 260 23.55 -22.25 37.11
CA ALA A 260 23.61 -22.48 38.56
C ALA A 260 25.05 -22.90 38.86
N THR A 261 25.80 -21.98 39.44
CA THR A 261 27.07 -22.27 40.11
C THR A 261 26.76 -23.24 41.25
N LEU A 262 27.13 -24.49 41.05
CA LEU A 262 27.37 -25.43 42.14
C LEU A 262 28.68 -25.02 42.78
N THR A 263 28.60 -24.47 43.99
CA THR A 263 29.72 -24.38 44.93
C THR A 263 29.56 -25.52 45.89
N ASP A 264 30.56 -26.43 45.89
CA ASP A 264 30.84 -27.36 46.98
C ASP A 264 31.32 -26.60 48.22
#